data_255d9b16e3ca122703998c3f54c09869
#
_entry.id   255d9b16e3ca122703998c3f54c09869
#
_cell.length_a   1.000
_cell.length_b   1.000
_cell.length_c   1.000
_cell.angle_alpha   90.00
_cell.angle_beta   90.00
_cell.angle_gamma   90.00
#
_symmetry.space_group_name_H-M   'P 1'
#
loop_
_entity.id
_entity.type
_entity.pdbx_description
1 polymer ?
#
loop_
_entity_poly.entity_id
_entity_poly.type
_entity_poly.pdbx_seq_one_letter_code
_entity_poly.pdbx_strand_id
1 'polypeptide(L)'
;YYSTADPKKPEMNAGFRMENIGFAQAYKALDMVQQMAPIFENLKGNFSGNMHIRTLLDNQMSPVMDTMQGNGSLSTQDLSLSGVKVIDQIAEAAKKPELKEMKVKDMTLDFTIKDGRVSTKPFDIKLGDYVMNLSGSTGLDQTIDYSGKIKLPASAGDIAKLTTLDLKIGGTFSSPKVSLDTKSMTNQAVEAVTDKAISEIGKKLGLDSATTANKDSVKEKVKEKAVEKALDFLKKKIK
;
A
#
# COMPACT_ATOMS: atom_id res chain seq x y z
N TYR A 1 -0.82 -19.88 -27.44
CA TYR A 1 0.08 -20.95 -27.80
C TYR A 1 -0.08 -22.09 -26.79
N TYR A 2 -0.29 -23.28 -27.27
CA TYR A 2 -0.40 -24.53 -26.51
C TYR A 2 0.64 -25.50 -27.06
N SER A 3 1.49 -26.04 -26.20
CA SER A 3 2.55 -27.00 -26.58
C SER A 3 2.30 -28.37 -25.97
N THR A 4 2.33 -29.38 -26.81
CA THR A 4 2.30 -30.79 -26.43
C THR A 4 3.67 -31.46 -26.65
N ALA A 5 4.75 -30.71 -26.71
CA ALA A 5 6.10 -31.24 -26.91
C ALA A 5 6.46 -32.34 -25.88
N ASP A 6 5.94 -32.22 -24.65
CA ASP A 6 5.91 -33.29 -23.66
C ASP A 6 4.44 -33.62 -23.32
N PRO A 7 3.88 -34.73 -23.83
CA PRO A 7 2.50 -35.12 -23.55
C PRO A 7 2.18 -35.32 -22.07
N LYS A 8 3.18 -35.55 -21.23
CA LYS A 8 3.02 -35.69 -19.78
C LYS A 8 3.02 -34.35 -19.02
N LYS A 9 3.44 -33.27 -19.69
CA LYS A 9 3.54 -31.93 -19.12
C LYS A 9 3.14 -30.89 -20.15
N PRO A 10 1.87 -30.91 -20.59
CA PRO A 10 1.41 -29.91 -21.55
C PRO A 10 1.53 -28.51 -20.95
N GLU A 11 1.94 -27.55 -21.77
CA GLU A 11 2.17 -26.17 -21.36
C GLU A 11 1.21 -25.24 -22.09
N MET A 12 0.64 -24.30 -21.36
CA MET A 12 -0.14 -23.19 -21.89
C MET A 12 0.67 -21.90 -21.81
N ASN A 13 0.65 -21.15 -22.90
CA ASN A 13 1.18 -19.79 -22.96
C ASN A 13 0.12 -18.91 -23.59
N ALA A 14 -0.46 -17.97 -22.82
CA ALA A 14 -1.62 -17.20 -23.25
C ALA A 14 -1.50 -15.72 -22.84
N GLY A 15 -1.90 -14.86 -23.76
CA GLY A 15 -2.10 -13.44 -23.50
C GLY A 15 -3.59 -13.12 -23.44
N PHE A 16 -3.97 -12.30 -22.46
CA PHE A 16 -5.34 -11.84 -22.27
C PHE A 16 -5.37 -10.32 -22.32
N ARG A 17 -6.37 -9.79 -23.03
CA ARG A 17 -6.74 -8.38 -22.96
C ARG A 17 -8.15 -8.32 -22.39
N MET A 18 -8.30 -7.53 -21.37
CA MET A 18 -9.55 -7.35 -20.63
C MET A 18 -9.97 -5.91 -20.76
N GLU A 19 -11.24 -5.67 -21.08
CA GLU A 19 -11.78 -4.32 -21.27
C GLU A 19 -13.09 -4.20 -20.51
N ASN A 20 -13.14 -3.25 -19.59
CA ASN A 20 -14.34 -2.86 -18.85
C ASN A 20 -15.07 -4.05 -18.16
N ILE A 21 -14.31 -4.89 -17.46
CA ILE A 21 -14.85 -6.07 -16.76
C ILE A 21 -15.18 -5.70 -15.33
N GLY A 22 -16.38 -6.03 -14.87
CA GLY A 22 -16.78 -5.83 -13.46
C GLY A 22 -16.02 -6.73 -12.50
N PHE A 23 -15.48 -6.18 -11.41
CA PHE A 23 -14.74 -6.94 -10.39
C PHE A 23 -15.54 -8.12 -9.84
N ALA A 24 -16.77 -7.86 -9.38
CA ALA A 24 -17.63 -8.89 -8.83
C ALA A 24 -18.04 -9.96 -9.86
N GLN A 25 -18.13 -9.61 -11.14
CA GLN A 25 -18.41 -10.54 -12.22
C GLN A 25 -17.22 -11.46 -12.48
N ALA A 26 -16.01 -10.89 -12.57
CA ALA A 26 -14.78 -11.66 -12.74
C ALA A 26 -14.56 -12.64 -11.58
N TYR A 27 -14.80 -12.18 -10.34
CA TYR A 27 -14.69 -13.03 -9.15
C TYR A 27 -15.64 -14.22 -9.20
N LYS A 28 -16.90 -14.01 -9.58
CA LYS A 28 -17.91 -15.10 -9.65
C LYS A 28 -17.68 -16.06 -10.79
N ALA A 29 -17.12 -15.59 -11.90
CA ALA A 29 -17.00 -16.36 -13.13
C ALA A 29 -15.71 -17.19 -13.21
N LEU A 30 -14.65 -16.80 -12.50
CA LEU A 30 -13.31 -17.36 -12.69
C LEU A 30 -12.70 -17.81 -11.36
N ASP A 31 -12.58 -19.12 -11.17
CA ASP A 31 -11.94 -19.71 -9.99
C ASP A 31 -10.49 -19.23 -9.80
N MET A 32 -9.79 -18.98 -10.90
CA MET A 32 -8.44 -18.40 -10.88
C MET A 32 -8.43 -17.02 -10.23
N VAL A 33 -9.43 -16.17 -10.49
CA VAL A 33 -9.55 -14.86 -9.85
C VAL A 33 -9.83 -14.99 -8.36
N GLN A 34 -10.66 -15.96 -7.95
CA GLN A 34 -10.93 -16.23 -6.52
C GLN A 34 -9.66 -16.61 -5.76
N GLN A 35 -8.75 -17.34 -6.40
CA GLN A 35 -7.49 -17.76 -5.79
C GLN A 35 -6.42 -16.65 -5.82
N MET A 36 -6.26 -15.96 -6.95
CA MET A 36 -5.19 -14.98 -7.14
C MET A 36 -5.52 -13.59 -6.62
N ALA A 37 -6.78 -13.20 -6.63
CA ALA A 37 -7.24 -11.87 -6.28
C ALA A 37 -8.57 -11.90 -5.47
N PRO A 38 -8.61 -12.57 -4.30
CA PRO A 38 -9.83 -12.70 -3.50
C PRO A 38 -10.42 -11.36 -3.08
N ILE A 39 -9.65 -10.29 -3.08
CA ILE A 39 -10.12 -8.94 -2.82
C ILE A 39 -11.22 -8.49 -3.80
N PHE A 40 -11.26 -9.05 -5.03
CA PHE A 40 -12.25 -8.68 -6.05
C PHE A 40 -13.69 -8.91 -5.59
N GLU A 41 -13.94 -9.82 -4.65
CA GLU A 41 -15.24 -10.02 -4.03
C GLU A 41 -15.80 -8.74 -3.40
N ASN A 42 -14.91 -7.91 -2.85
CA ASN A 42 -15.22 -6.71 -2.08
C ASN A 42 -15.03 -5.41 -2.87
N LEU A 43 -14.74 -5.52 -4.17
CA LEU A 43 -14.59 -4.38 -5.06
C LEU A 43 -15.86 -4.16 -5.90
N LYS A 44 -16.24 -2.89 -6.04
CA LYS A 44 -17.22 -2.43 -7.03
C LYS A 44 -16.51 -1.58 -8.07
N GLY A 45 -17.13 -1.49 -9.25
CA GLY A 45 -16.54 -0.84 -10.42
C GLY A 45 -15.99 -1.86 -11.39
N ASN A 46 -15.24 -1.37 -12.36
CA ASN A 46 -14.72 -2.16 -13.47
C ASN A 46 -13.19 -2.07 -13.53
N PHE A 47 -12.61 -2.98 -14.26
CA PHE A 47 -11.19 -2.92 -14.59
C PHE A 47 -10.95 -3.24 -16.06
N SER A 48 -9.86 -2.72 -16.56
CA SER A 48 -9.28 -3.06 -17.87
C SER A 48 -7.81 -3.40 -17.67
N GLY A 49 -7.25 -4.21 -18.56
CA GLY A 49 -5.84 -4.56 -18.43
C GLY A 49 -5.38 -5.57 -19.45
N ASN A 50 -4.15 -5.95 -19.30
CA ASN A 50 -3.55 -7.03 -20.05
C ASN A 50 -2.81 -7.98 -19.09
N MET A 51 -2.75 -9.25 -19.46
CA MET A 51 -2.05 -10.26 -18.69
C MET A 51 -1.47 -11.28 -19.67
N HIS A 52 -0.24 -11.68 -19.42
CA HIS A 52 0.42 -12.78 -20.09
C HIS A 52 0.77 -13.84 -19.05
N ILE A 53 0.38 -15.09 -19.30
CA ILE A 53 0.63 -16.20 -18.40
C ILE A 53 1.21 -17.39 -19.13
N ARG A 54 2.08 -18.11 -18.44
CA ARG A 54 2.62 -19.42 -18.81
C ARG A 54 2.45 -20.37 -17.62
N THR A 55 1.93 -21.57 -17.86
CA THR A 55 1.70 -22.56 -16.82
C THR A 55 1.69 -23.96 -17.40
N LEU A 56 2.00 -24.97 -16.61
CA LEU A 56 1.72 -26.35 -16.94
C LEU A 56 0.23 -26.62 -16.81
N LEU A 57 -0.26 -27.60 -17.56
CA LEU A 57 -1.62 -28.10 -17.44
C LEU A 57 -1.59 -29.49 -16.81
N ASP A 58 -2.60 -29.79 -16.03
CA ASP A 58 -2.81 -31.12 -15.48
C ASP A 58 -3.45 -32.08 -16.51
N ASN A 59 -3.76 -33.30 -16.08
CA ASN A 59 -4.38 -34.32 -16.92
C ASN A 59 -5.81 -33.97 -17.37
N GLN A 60 -6.43 -32.97 -16.75
CA GLN A 60 -7.76 -32.45 -17.07
C GLN A 60 -7.66 -31.16 -17.88
N MET A 61 -6.46 -30.81 -18.33
CA MET A 61 -6.16 -29.56 -19.05
C MET A 61 -6.41 -28.29 -18.21
N SER A 62 -6.42 -28.41 -16.88
CA SER A 62 -6.54 -27.28 -15.96
C SER A 62 -5.16 -26.68 -15.63
N PRO A 63 -5.05 -25.35 -15.47
CA PRO A 63 -3.79 -24.73 -15.08
C PRO A 63 -3.28 -25.20 -13.72
N VAL A 64 -2.01 -25.60 -13.67
CA VAL A 64 -1.32 -25.95 -12.42
C VAL A 64 -0.80 -24.66 -11.80
N MET A 65 -1.53 -24.13 -10.82
CA MET A 65 -1.34 -22.80 -10.26
C MET A 65 0.08 -22.55 -9.74
N ASP A 66 0.69 -23.54 -9.08
CA ASP A 66 2.05 -23.42 -8.52
C ASP A 66 3.14 -23.27 -9.60
N THR A 67 2.84 -23.65 -10.84
CA THR A 67 3.75 -23.52 -11.98
C THR A 67 3.53 -22.22 -12.77
N MET A 68 2.50 -21.46 -12.38
CA MET A 68 2.10 -20.26 -13.10
C MET A 68 3.15 -19.17 -12.99
N GLN A 69 3.52 -18.64 -14.13
CA GLN A 69 4.37 -17.47 -14.27
C GLN A 69 3.67 -16.47 -15.19
N GLY A 70 3.84 -15.18 -14.93
CA GLY A 70 3.20 -14.18 -15.75
C GLY A 70 3.49 -12.76 -15.31
N ASN A 71 2.91 -11.85 -16.07
CA ASN A 71 2.93 -10.43 -15.75
C ASN A 71 1.73 -9.75 -16.39
N GLY A 72 1.38 -8.59 -15.88
CA GLY A 72 0.29 -7.82 -16.42
C GLY A 72 0.20 -6.43 -15.82
N SER A 73 -0.77 -5.70 -16.34
CA SER A 73 -1.20 -4.42 -15.79
C SER A 73 -2.72 -4.40 -15.66
N LEU A 74 -3.20 -3.67 -14.66
CA LEU A 74 -4.62 -3.51 -14.38
C LEU A 74 -4.89 -2.04 -14.08
N SER A 75 -5.89 -1.48 -14.76
CA SER A 75 -6.42 -0.13 -14.51
C SER A 75 -7.86 -0.23 -14.04
N THR A 76 -8.21 0.53 -13.01
CA THR A 76 -9.55 0.53 -12.43
C THR A 76 -10.39 1.68 -12.96
N GLN A 77 -11.71 1.52 -12.89
CA GLN A 77 -12.70 2.53 -13.23
C GLN A 77 -13.85 2.48 -12.25
N ASP A 78 -14.21 3.63 -11.68
CA ASP A 78 -15.26 3.80 -10.68
C ASP A 78 -15.05 2.87 -9.45
N LEU A 79 -13.79 2.72 -9.03
CA LEU A 79 -13.40 1.80 -7.97
C LEU A 79 -13.99 2.25 -6.62
N SER A 80 -14.70 1.33 -5.96
CA SER A 80 -15.06 1.48 -4.56
C SER A 80 -14.87 0.18 -3.79
N LEU A 81 -14.49 0.31 -2.52
CA LEU A 81 -14.24 -0.78 -1.58
C LEU A 81 -15.44 -0.91 -0.64
N SER A 82 -15.82 -2.14 -0.30
CA SER A 82 -16.89 -2.39 0.66
C SER A 82 -16.58 -3.64 1.47
N GLY A 83 -16.45 -3.51 2.80
CA GLY A 83 -16.18 -4.65 3.67
C GLY A 83 -14.79 -5.26 3.53
N VAL A 84 -13.81 -4.48 3.09
CA VAL A 84 -12.41 -4.91 3.00
C VAL A 84 -11.76 -4.85 4.37
N LYS A 85 -11.60 -5.99 5.04
CA LYS A 85 -11.06 -6.09 6.41
C LYS A 85 -9.72 -5.37 6.61
N VAL A 86 -8.86 -5.34 5.58
CA VAL A 86 -7.60 -4.60 5.64
C VAL A 86 -7.84 -3.11 5.82
N ILE A 87 -8.79 -2.52 5.09
CA ILE A 87 -9.14 -1.11 5.23
C ILE A 87 -9.74 -0.82 6.61
N ASP A 88 -10.58 -1.72 7.11
CA ASP A 88 -11.15 -1.61 8.46
C ASP A 88 -10.05 -1.55 9.52
N GLN A 89 -9.05 -2.43 9.42
CA GLN A 89 -7.93 -2.45 10.36
C GLN A 89 -7.00 -1.24 10.20
N ILE A 90 -6.77 -0.74 8.98
CA ILE A 90 -6.03 0.51 8.76
C ILE A 90 -6.78 1.67 9.41
N ALA A 91 -8.09 1.76 9.23
CA ALA A 91 -8.93 2.79 9.83
C ALA A 91 -8.89 2.77 11.36
N GLU A 92 -8.93 1.58 11.95
CA GLU A 92 -8.81 1.37 13.40
C GLU A 92 -7.40 1.75 13.92
N ALA A 93 -6.36 1.23 13.28
CA ALA A 93 -4.97 1.51 13.67
C ALA A 93 -4.63 3.01 13.53
N ALA A 94 -5.14 3.66 12.50
CA ALA A 94 -5.00 5.10 12.27
C ALA A 94 -5.98 5.94 13.12
N LYS A 95 -6.95 5.32 13.81
CA LYS A 95 -8.07 6.01 14.51
C LYS A 95 -8.84 6.96 13.60
N LYS A 96 -9.10 6.53 12.37
CA LYS A 96 -9.73 7.29 11.30
C LYS A 96 -10.88 6.48 10.68
N PRO A 97 -12.05 6.40 11.35
CA PRO A 97 -13.17 5.57 10.88
C PRO A 97 -13.68 6.02 9.50
N GLU A 98 -13.50 7.28 9.14
CA GLU A 98 -13.86 7.81 7.82
C GLU A 98 -13.17 7.11 6.66
N LEU A 99 -12.02 6.47 6.88
CA LEU A 99 -11.31 5.72 5.82
C LEU A 99 -12.11 4.52 5.30
N LYS A 100 -13.04 3.98 6.11
CA LYS A 100 -13.87 2.82 5.73
C LYS A 100 -14.86 3.14 4.61
N GLU A 101 -15.27 4.40 4.50
CA GLU A 101 -16.33 4.86 3.58
C GLU A 101 -15.77 5.73 2.44
N MET A 102 -14.46 5.95 2.40
CA MET A 102 -13.85 6.80 1.38
C MET A 102 -13.84 6.11 0.02
N LYS A 103 -14.17 6.89 -1.01
CA LYS A 103 -13.99 6.45 -2.41
C LYS A 103 -12.52 6.39 -2.74
N VAL A 104 -12.11 5.31 -3.39
CA VAL A 104 -10.77 5.14 -3.94
C VAL A 104 -10.73 5.82 -5.31
N LYS A 105 -9.71 6.62 -5.59
CA LYS A 105 -9.48 7.10 -6.95
C LYS A 105 -9.01 5.95 -7.83
N ASP A 106 -9.41 5.99 -9.07
CA ASP A 106 -8.96 5.03 -10.08
C ASP A 106 -7.44 5.02 -10.15
N MET A 107 -6.89 3.83 -10.33
CA MET A 107 -5.46 3.59 -10.30
C MET A 107 -5.05 2.57 -11.37
N THR A 108 -3.77 2.55 -11.66
CA THR A 108 -3.14 1.51 -12.47
C THR A 108 -2.05 0.84 -11.66
N LEU A 109 -1.99 -0.47 -11.71
CA LEU A 109 -0.95 -1.27 -11.07
C LEU A 109 -0.37 -2.29 -12.05
N ASP A 110 0.93 -2.53 -11.94
CA ASP A 110 1.63 -3.62 -12.61
C ASP A 110 1.87 -4.75 -11.63
N PHE A 111 1.78 -5.98 -12.12
CA PHE A 111 2.01 -7.17 -11.31
C PHE A 111 2.83 -8.23 -12.05
N THR A 112 3.43 -9.11 -11.28
CA THR A 112 4.08 -10.34 -11.76
C THR A 112 3.54 -11.52 -10.99
N ILE A 113 3.44 -12.68 -11.67
CA ILE A 113 3.05 -13.96 -11.06
C ILE A 113 4.26 -14.87 -11.12
N LYS A 114 4.70 -15.34 -9.98
CA LYS A 114 5.83 -16.26 -9.89
C LYS A 114 5.82 -16.98 -8.55
N ASP A 115 6.23 -18.23 -8.53
CA ASP A 115 6.43 -19.03 -7.30
C ASP A 115 5.19 -19.01 -6.38
N GLY A 116 4.00 -19.18 -6.97
CA GLY A 116 2.74 -19.18 -6.24
C GLY A 116 2.33 -17.83 -5.64
N ARG A 117 2.89 -16.72 -6.13
CA ARG A 117 2.57 -15.37 -5.64
C ARG A 117 2.32 -14.38 -6.76
N VAL A 118 1.38 -13.48 -6.53
CA VAL A 118 1.15 -12.28 -7.33
C VAL A 118 1.80 -11.10 -6.62
N SER A 119 2.86 -10.57 -7.19
CA SER A 119 3.62 -9.44 -6.64
C SER A 119 3.30 -8.16 -7.40
N THR A 120 3.06 -7.06 -6.70
CA THR A 120 2.79 -5.75 -7.30
C THR A 120 4.02 -4.86 -7.24
N LYS A 121 4.28 -4.09 -8.30
CA LYS A 121 5.17 -2.94 -8.21
C LYS A 121 4.59 -1.89 -7.26
N PRO A 122 5.40 -0.94 -6.74
CA PRO A 122 4.85 0.15 -5.95
C PRO A 122 3.73 0.88 -6.67
N PHE A 123 2.60 1.06 -5.99
CA PHE A 123 1.42 1.74 -6.51
C PHE A 123 0.77 2.61 -5.43
N ASP A 124 0.03 3.62 -5.86
CA ASP A 124 -0.65 4.55 -4.97
C ASP A 124 -2.13 4.22 -4.85
N ILE A 125 -2.62 4.13 -3.63
CA ILE A 125 -4.06 4.13 -3.30
C ILE A 125 -4.40 5.50 -2.73
N LYS A 126 -5.31 6.22 -3.37
CA LYS A 126 -5.80 7.52 -2.91
C LYS A 126 -7.19 7.36 -2.31
N LEU A 127 -7.29 7.59 -1.00
CA LEU A 127 -8.52 7.56 -0.21
C LEU A 127 -8.82 8.97 0.29
N GLY A 128 -9.67 9.70 -0.42
CA GLY A 128 -9.82 11.14 -0.17
C GLY A 128 -8.47 11.86 -0.28
N ASP A 129 -8.07 12.55 0.78
CA ASP A 129 -6.79 13.27 0.86
C ASP A 129 -5.62 12.41 1.39
N TYR A 130 -5.88 11.15 1.75
CA TYR A 130 -4.84 10.21 2.14
C TYR A 130 -4.24 9.53 0.91
N VAL A 131 -2.93 9.40 0.89
CA VAL A 131 -2.22 8.64 -0.14
C VAL A 131 -1.43 7.53 0.52
N MET A 132 -1.72 6.29 0.14
CA MET A 132 -0.96 5.12 0.55
C MET A 132 -0.14 4.62 -0.64
N ASN A 133 1.17 4.62 -0.51
CA ASN A 133 2.05 3.96 -1.47
C ASN A 133 2.35 2.56 -0.95
N LEU A 134 1.96 1.54 -1.69
CA LEU A 134 2.06 0.13 -1.30
C LEU A 134 2.85 -0.66 -2.33
N SER A 135 3.58 -1.67 -1.85
CA SER A 135 4.14 -2.75 -2.67
C SER A 135 4.14 -4.04 -1.86
N GLY A 136 4.03 -5.16 -2.54
CA GLY A 136 3.99 -6.44 -1.83
C GLY A 136 3.47 -7.56 -2.70
N SER A 137 2.99 -8.62 -2.07
CA SER A 137 2.49 -9.78 -2.78
C SER A 137 1.35 -10.48 -2.05
N THR A 138 0.56 -11.19 -2.87
CA THR A 138 -0.49 -12.10 -2.44
C THR A 138 -0.12 -13.51 -2.87
N GLY A 139 -0.12 -14.47 -1.94
CA GLY A 139 0.05 -15.90 -2.25
C GLY A 139 -1.25 -16.53 -2.75
N LEU A 140 -1.12 -17.59 -3.55
CA LEU A 140 -2.25 -18.43 -3.95
C LEU A 140 -2.90 -19.16 -2.75
N ASP A 141 -2.17 -19.24 -1.64
CA ASP A 141 -2.65 -19.67 -0.32
C ASP A 141 -3.40 -18.58 0.44
N GLN A 142 -3.70 -17.44 -0.23
CA GLN A 142 -4.35 -16.25 0.31
C GLN A 142 -3.54 -15.48 1.37
N THR A 143 -2.27 -15.83 1.59
CA THR A 143 -1.38 -15.02 2.42
C THR A 143 -1.11 -13.68 1.75
N ILE A 144 -1.01 -12.62 2.55
CA ILE A 144 -0.69 -11.28 2.10
C ILE A 144 0.56 -10.77 2.82
N ASP A 145 1.42 -10.08 2.07
CA ASP A 145 2.61 -9.42 2.59
C ASP A 145 2.83 -8.12 1.81
N TYR A 146 2.35 -7.02 2.39
CA TYR A 146 2.48 -5.70 1.82
C TYR A 146 3.15 -4.76 2.80
N SER A 147 3.96 -3.87 2.27
CA SER A 147 4.55 -2.77 3.01
C SER A 147 4.40 -1.47 2.24
N GLY A 148 4.44 -0.37 2.95
CA GLY A 148 4.33 0.93 2.31
C GLY A 148 4.29 2.07 3.30
N LYS A 149 3.83 3.21 2.80
CA LYS A 149 3.76 4.46 3.55
C LYS A 149 2.41 5.12 3.36
N ILE A 150 1.86 5.67 4.43
CA ILE A 150 0.67 6.50 4.40
C ILE A 150 1.11 7.96 4.53
N LYS A 151 0.83 8.77 3.53
CA LYS A 151 0.96 10.23 3.58
C LYS A 151 -0.32 10.82 4.14
N LEU A 152 -0.19 11.58 5.21
CA LEU A 152 -1.31 12.23 5.87
C LEU A 152 -1.79 13.45 5.06
N PRO A 153 -3.10 13.81 5.14
CA PRO A 153 -3.64 14.97 4.46
C PRO A 153 -3.13 16.28 5.05
N ALA A 154 -3.13 17.32 4.24
CA ALA A 154 -2.72 18.67 4.65
C ALA A 154 -3.56 19.22 5.83
N SER A 155 -4.81 18.79 5.94
CA SER A 155 -5.72 19.14 7.05
C SER A 155 -5.28 18.62 8.41
N ALA A 156 -4.37 17.63 8.45
CA ALA A 156 -3.80 17.11 9.69
C ALA A 156 -2.71 18.02 10.31
N GLY A 157 -2.46 19.21 9.71
CA GLY A 157 -1.54 20.22 10.18
C GLY A 157 -0.18 20.22 9.47
N ASP A 158 0.64 21.22 9.76
CA ASP A 158 1.90 21.42 9.02
C ASP A 158 2.91 20.29 9.22
N ILE A 159 2.94 19.69 10.41
CA ILE A 159 3.82 18.53 10.70
C ILE A 159 3.37 17.30 9.91
N ALA A 160 2.06 17.10 9.78
CA ALA A 160 1.51 15.97 9.05
C ALA A 160 1.79 16.03 7.54
N LYS A 161 1.99 17.21 6.98
CA LYS A 161 2.40 17.38 5.57
C LYS A 161 3.81 16.84 5.29
N LEU A 162 4.65 16.79 6.32
CA LEU A 162 6.05 16.38 6.23
C LEU A 162 6.28 14.94 6.71
N THR A 163 5.25 14.28 7.26
CA THR A 163 5.39 12.97 7.88
C THR A 163 4.63 11.89 7.13
N THR A 164 5.22 10.72 7.10
CA THR A 164 4.60 9.49 6.60
C THR A 164 4.54 8.46 7.71
N LEU A 165 3.50 7.62 7.69
CA LEU A 165 3.37 6.45 8.56
C LEU A 165 3.83 5.22 7.79
N ASP A 166 4.75 4.45 8.36
CA ASP A 166 5.12 3.16 7.79
C ASP A 166 4.02 2.15 8.08
N LEU A 167 3.56 1.48 7.02
CA LEU A 167 2.48 0.52 7.04
C LEU A 167 3.02 -0.87 6.68
N LYS A 168 2.65 -1.87 7.47
CA LYS A 168 2.84 -3.29 7.16
C LYS A 168 1.50 -4.01 7.23
N ILE A 169 1.24 -4.84 6.23
CA ILE A 169 0.03 -5.66 6.12
C ILE A 169 0.47 -7.10 5.87
N GLY A 170 0.15 -7.99 6.78
CA GLY A 170 0.45 -9.42 6.69
C GLY A 170 -0.78 -10.26 7.02
N GLY A 171 -0.58 -11.55 7.24
CA GLY A 171 -1.65 -12.51 7.53
C GLY A 171 -2.31 -13.03 6.26
N THR A 172 -3.63 -13.12 6.24
CA THR A 172 -4.44 -13.55 5.09
C THR A 172 -5.54 -12.54 4.78
N PHE A 173 -6.18 -12.62 3.62
CA PHE A 173 -7.33 -11.76 3.31
C PHE A 173 -8.49 -11.91 4.31
N SER A 174 -8.71 -13.12 4.82
CA SER A 174 -9.74 -13.39 5.82
C SER A 174 -9.36 -12.93 7.23
N SER A 175 -8.06 -12.89 7.54
CA SER A 175 -7.50 -12.49 8.83
C SER A 175 -6.25 -11.64 8.64
N PRO A 176 -6.39 -10.39 8.16
CA PRO A 176 -5.25 -9.50 7.97
C PRO A 176 -4.65 -9.07 9.31
N LYS A 177 -3.37 -8.73 9.28
CA LYS A 177 -2.63 -8.14 10.39
C LYS A 177 -2.03 -6.82 9.93
N VAL A 178 -2.57 -5.71 10.39
CA VAL A 178 -2.10 -4.37 10.04
C VAL A 178 -1.26 -3.80 11.19
N SER A 179 -0.11 -3.25 10.85
CA SER A 179 0.78 -2.55 11.78
C SER A 179 1.18 -1.19 11.20
N LEU A 180 1.02 -0.16 12.00
CA LEU A 180 1.48 1.21 11.70
C LEU A 180 2.64 1.56 12.64
N ASP A 181 3.79 1.95 12.07
CA ASP A 181 4.89 2.48 12.87
C ASP A 181 4.72 3.99 13.07
N THR A 182 4.23 4.34 14.27
CA THR A 182 4.07 5.73 14.70
C THR A 182 5.36 6.34 15.26
N LYS A 183 6.39 5.53 15.55
CA LYS A 183 7.68 6.03 16.06
C LYS A 183 8.43 6.79 14.99
N SER A 184 8.37 6.32 13.75
CA SER A 184 8.98 7.01 12.61
C SER A 184 8.36 8.39 12.40
N MET A 185 7.04 8.54 12.59
CA MET A 185 6.33 9.81 12.53
C MET A 185 6.80 10.77 13.64
N THR A 186 6.98 10.28 14.86
CA THR A 186 7.46 11.11 15.98
C THR A 186 8.87 11.63 15.70
N ASN A 187 9.77 10.79 15.19
CA ASN A 187 11.13 11.19 14.85
C ASN A 187 11.16 12.22 13.72
N GLN A 188 10.42 11.99 12.63
CA GLN A 188 10.30 12.92 11.51
C GLN A 188 9.69 14.27 11.94
N ALA A 189 8.65 14.23 12.76
CA ALA A 189 8.03 15.45 13.30
C ALA A 189 8.99 16.24 14.19
N VAL A 190 9.76 15.54 15.02
CA VAL A 190 10.79 16.16 15.88
C VAL A 190 11.90 16.77 15.05
N GLU A 191 12.39 16.09 14.02
CA GLU A 191 13.42 16.63 13.11
C GLU A 191 12.90 17.86 12.37
N ALA A 192 11.71 17.83 11.79
CA ALA A 192 11.11 18.93 11.05
C ALA A 192 10.88 20.18 11.94
N VAL A 193 10.42 19.98 13.18
CA VAL A 193 10.24 21.10 14.15
C VAL A 193 11.59 21.64 14.60
N THR A 194 12.58 20.77 14.81
CA THR A 194 13.93 21.16 15.22
C THR A 194 14.61 21.98 14.13
N ASP A 195 14.55 21.55 12.87
CA ASP A 195 15.15 22.27 11.75
C ASP A 195 14.50 23.63 11.51
N LYS A 196 13.16 23.72 11.64
CA LYS A 196 12.43 24.97 11.54
C LYS A 196 12.77 25.93 12.68
N ALA A 197 12.82 25.44 13.91
CA ALA A 197 13.21 26.23 15.07
C ALA A 197 14.66 26.72 14.98
N ILE A 198 15.59 25.88 14.55
CA ILE A 198 16.99 26.24 14.33
C ILE A 198 17.11 27.33 13.22
N SER A 199 16.34 27.17 12.12
CA SER A 199 16.34 28.14 11.03
C SER A 199 15.76 29.51 11.49
N GLU A 200 14.68 29.53 12.28
CA GLU A 200 14.09 30.77 12.81
C GLU A 200 14.98 31.45 13.84
N ILE A 201 15.64 30.69 14.72
CA ILE A 201 16.62 31.21 15.69
C ILE A 201 17.85 31.77 14.95
N GLY A 202 18.36 31.05 13.94
CA GLY A 202 19.47 31.53 13.10
C GLY A 202 19.14 32.85 12.41
N LYS A 203 17.94 32.98 11.83
CA LYS A 203 17.47 34.25 11.21
C LYS A 203 17.33 35.39 12.21
N LYS A 204 16.83 35.13 13.42
CA LYS A 204 16.68 36.14 14.47
C LYS A 204 18.00 36.61 15.07
N LEU A 205 19.03 35.73 15.04
CA LEU A 205 20.35 36.04 15.58
C LEU A 205 21.33 36.57 14.52
N GLY A 206 20.90 36.72 13.25
CA GLY A 206 21.75 37.25 12.18
C GLY A 206 22.93 36.31 11.87
N LEU A 207 22.85 35.04 12.22
CA LEU A 207 23.92 34.07 12.03
C LEU A 207 23.73 33.42 10.65
N ASP A 208 24.40 33.99 9.67
CA ASP A 208 24.66 33.26 8.42
C ASP A 208 25.49 32.00 8.72
N SER A 209 25.27 30.98 7.94
CA SER A 209 25.62 29.53 8.02
C SER A 209 27.02 29.10 8.51
N ALA A 210 27.79 29.92 9.18
CA ALA A 210 29.23 29.72 9.36
C ALA A 210 29.73 29.47 10.79
N THR A 211 28.91 29.39 11.83
CA THR A 211 29.42 29.18 13.19
C THR A 211 28.95 27.84 13.77
N THR A 212 29.78 26.83 13.57
CA THR A 212 29.54 25.40 13.86
C THR A 212 29.71 25.01 15.36
N ALA A 213 30.10 25.90 16.23
CA ALA A 213 30.58 25.53 17.60
C ALA A 213 29.47 25.37 18.67
N ASN A 214 28.21 25.71 18.39
CA ASN A 214 27.13 25.60 19.41
C ASN A 214 25.87 24.89 18.92
N LYS A 215 25.96 24.21 17.78
CA LYS A 215 24.79 23.52 17.18
C LYS A 215 24.31 22.33 18.01
N ASP A 216 25.19 21.60 18.65
CA ASP A 216 24.83 20.33 19.31
C ASP A 216 24.11 20.55 20.64
N SER A 217 24.50 21.52 21.44
CA SER A 217 23.83 21.84 22.71
C SER A 217 22.47 22.55 22.51
N VAL A 218 22.34 23.36 21.44
CA VAL A 218 21.04 23.96 21.04
C VAL A 218 20.12 22.89 20.43
N LYS A 219 20.70 21.97 19.63
CA LYS A 219 19.96 20.85 19.05
C LYS A 219 19.37 19.92 20.13
N GLU A 220 20.11 19.64 21.19
CA GLU A 220 19.64 18.76 22.27
C GLU A 220 18.51 19.38 23.08
N LYS A 221 18.63 20.64 23.49
CA LYS A 221 17.58 21.36 24.20
C LYS A 221 16.31 21.64 23.35
N VAL A 222 16.48 21.86 22.05
CA VAL A 222 15.36 22.03 21.12
C VAL A 222 14.69 20.68 20.85
N LYS A 223 15.46 19.57 20.75
CA LYS A 223 14.91 18.21 20.66
C LYS A 223 14.06 17.84 21.87
N GLU A 224 14.52 18.06 23.10
CA GLU A 224 13.72 17.77 24.30
C GLU A 224 12.38 18.50 24.31
N LYS A 225 12.39 19.83 24.06
CA LYS A 225 11.16 20.62 24.00
C LYS A 225 10.25 20.29 22.82
N ALA A 226 10.83 19.88 21.68
CA ALA A 226 10.06 19.47 20.51
C ALA A 226 9.42 18.10 20.71
N VAL A 227 10.11 17.15 21.37
CA VAL A 227 9.56 15.85 21.76
C VAL A 227 8.39 16.02 22.72
N GLU A 228 8.52 16.89 23.73
CA GLU A 228 7.46 17.15 24.70
C GLU A 228 6.23 17.77 24.03
N LYS A 229 6.41 18.76 23.14
CA LYS A 229 5.32 19.36 22.37
C LYS A 229 4.69 18.42 21.35
N ALA A 230 5.47 17.59 20.67
CA ALA A 230 4.96 16.61 19.72
C ALA A 230 4.17 15.49 20.44
N LEU A 231 4.65 15.03 21.60
CA LEU A 231 3.92 14.08 22.44
C LEU A 231 2.61 14.67 23.00
N ASP A 232 2.63 15.92 23.40
CA ASP A 232 1.43 16.60 23.92
C ASP A 232 0.40 16.87 22.80
N PHE A 233 0.86 17.21 21.60
CA PHE A 233 0.02 17.33 20.40
C PHE A 233 -0.59 16.01 19.98
N LEU A 234 0.21 14.92 20.00
CA LEU A 234 -0.27 13.57 19.71
C LEU A 234 -1.27 13.09 20.76
N LYS A 235 -1.02 13.35 22.07
CA LYS A 235 -1.95 13.03 23.16
C LYS A 235 -3.27 13.79 23.06
N LYS A 236 -3.26 15.05 22.62
CA LYS A 236 -4.48 15.87 22.44
C LYS A 236 -5.31 15.50 21.20
N LYS A 237 -4.69 14.95 20.15
CA LYS A 237 -5.41 14.52 18.94
C LYS A 237 -5.78 13.03 18.92
N ILE A 238 -5.32 12.27 19.91
CA ILE A 238 -5.59 10.84 20.08
C ILE A 238 -6.74 10.61 21.12
N LYS A 239 -7.23 11.68 21.78
CA LYS A 239 -8.50 11.67 22.49
C LYS A 239 -9.61 12.14 21.55
#